data_39307e95c9665229c9cbc4b5fa74420e
#
_entry.id   39307e95c9665229c9cbc4b5fa74420e
#
_cell.length_a   1.000
_cell.length_b   1.000
_cell.length_c   1.000
_cell.angle_alpha   90.00
_cell.angle_beta   90.00
_cell.angle_gamma   90.00
#
_symmetry.space_group_name_H-M   'P 1'
#
loop_
_entity.id
_entity.type
_entity.pdbx_description
1 polymer ?
#
loop_
_entity_poly.entity_id
_entity_poly.type
_entity_poly.pdbx_seq_one_letter_code
_entity_poly.pdbx_strand_id
1 'polypeptide(L)'
;MAAMPQPTPEQMQQMTDAWLGWRDRIGASLVDFGDPTVPVSEGADPTVGGYSLVEAESHEEALGLIVGHPHAAMGGRIDVYEVTPFAMG
;
A
#
# COMPACT_ATOMS: atom_id res chain seq x y z
N MET A 1 9.26 6.62 -29.38
CA MET A 1 9.04 6.07 -28.02
C MET A 1 7.52 5.97 -27.80
N ALA A 2 7.05 4.78 -27.51
CA ALA A 2 5.63 4.60 -27.24
C ALA A 2 5.30 5.11 -25.85
N ALA A 3 4.36 6.03 -25.75
CA ALA A 3 3.87 6.48 -24.46
C ALA A 3 3.06 5.35 -23.82
N MET A 4 3.20 5.18 -22.51
CA MET A 4 2.35 4.24 -21.80
C MET A 4 0.91 4.73 -21.88
N PRO A 5 -0.03 3.83 -22.19
CA PRO A 5 -1.43 4.25 -22.26
C PRO A 5 -1.91 4.74 -20.92
N GLN A 6 -2.62 5.84 -20.92
CA GLN A 6 -3.25 6.35 -19.74
C GLN A 6 -4.45 5.46 -19.38
N PRO A 7 -4.71 5.23 -18.09
CA PRO A 7 -5.90 4.49 -17.71
C PRO A 7 -7.16 5.28 -18.13
N THR A 8 -8.18 4.56 -18.54
CA THR A 8 -9.48 5.15 -18.84
C THR A 8 -10.15 5.61 -17.54
N PRO A 9 -11.13 6.53 -17.61
CA PRO A 9 -11.89 6.89 -16.40
C PRO A 9 -12.53 5.69 -15.71
N GLU A 10 -12.98 4.69 -16.48
CA GLU A 10 -13.54 3.46 -15.92
C GLU A 10 -12.50 2.65 -15.18
N GLN A 11 -11.29 2.54 -15.72
CA GLN A 11 -10.18 1.85 -15.07
C GLN A 11 -9.77 2.56 -13.78
N MET A 12 -9.72 3.89 -13.81
CA MET A 12 -9.43 4.68 -12.61
C MET A 12 -10.48 4.48 -11.54
N GLN A 13 -11.75 4.40 -11.92
CA GLN A 13 -12.84 4.15 -10.99
C GLN A 13 -12.73 2.75 -10.38
N GLN A 14 -12.40 1.74 -11.20
CA GLN A 14 -12.19 0.38 -10.72
C GLN A 14 -11.04 0.29 -9.72
N MET A 15 -9.96 1.02 -9.99
CA MET A 15 -8.81 1.09 -9.07
C MET A 15 -9.22 1.73 -7.75
N THR A 16 -9.93 2.84 -7.80
CA THR A 16 -10.42 3.53 -6.61
C THR A 16 -11.34 2.61 -5.81
N ASP A 17 -12.26 1.94 -6.47
CA ASP A 17 -13.20 1.03 -5.81
C ASP A 17 -12.47 -0.14 -5.16
N ALA A 18 -11.43 -0.67 -5.81
CA ALA A 18 -10.63 -1.76 -5.25
C ALA A 18 -9.89 -1.32 -3.98
N TRP A 19 -9.31 -0.11 -3.96
CA TRP A 19 -8.63 0.44 -2.79
C TRP A 19 -9.61 0.67 -1.64
N LEU A 20 -10.76 1.25 -1.94
CA LEU A 20 -11.80 1.49 -0.94
C LEU A 20 -12.36 0.16 -0.39
N GLY A 21 -12.49 -0.85 -1.24
CA GLY A 21 -12.91 -2.18 -0.82
C GLY A 21 -11.91 -2.83 0.11
N TRP A 22 -10.61 -2.70 -0.16
CA TRP A 22 -9.57 -3.18 0.74
C TRP A 22 -9.62 -2.45 2.07
N ARG A 23 -9.73 -1.12 2.05
CA ARG A 23 -9.87 -0.32 3.25
C ARG A 23 -11.04 -0.79 4.11
N ASP A 24 -12.19 -1.00 3.48
CA ASP A 24 -13.38 -1.43 4.19
C ASP A 24 -13.24 -2.84 4.75
N ARG A 25 -12.56 -3.72 4.02
CA ARG A 25 -12.33 -5.10 4.45
C ARG A 25 -11.47 -5.18 5.70
N ILE A 26 -10.39 -4.41 5.77
CA ILE A 26 -9.51 -4.47 6.94
C ILE A 26 -9.99 -3.55 8.09
N GLY A 27 -10.86 -2.60 7.79
CA GLY A 27 -11.57 -1.81 8.79
C GLY A 27 -10.66 -1.12 9.79
N ALA A 28 -10.90 -1.38 11.08
CA ALA A 28 -10.17 -0.74 12.17
C ALA A 28 -8.68 -1.11 12.23
N SER A 29 -8.25 -2.16 11.51
CA SER A 29 -6.83 -2.49 11.40
C SER A 29 -6.05 -1.46 10.59
N LEU A 30 -6.72 -0.66 9.78
CA LEU A 30 -6.08 0.40 9.02
C LEU A 30 -5.94 1.65 9.89
N VAL A 31 -4.71 1.95 10.30
CA VAL A 31 -4.41 3.13 11.12
C VAL A 31 -4.29 4.38 10.26
N ASP A 32 -3.59 4.27 9.15
CA ASP A 32 -3.39 5.36 8.19
C ASP A 32 -3.37 4.77 6.79
N PHE A 33 -4.27 5.23 5.95
CA PHE A 33 -4.32 4.79 4.55
C PHE A 33 -3.00 5.13 3.83
N GLY A 34 -2.34 6.20 4.26
CA GLY A 34 -1.10 6.66 3.67
C GLY A 34 -1.32 7.49 2.41
N ASP A 35 -0.20 7.82 1.82
CA ASP A 35 -0.17 8.68 0.63
C ASP A 35 0.81 8.13 -0.39
N PRO A 36 0.66 8.53 -1.66
CA PRO A 36 1.68 8.25 -2.67
C PRO A 36 3.00 8.91 -2.27
N THR A 37 4.10 8.26 -2.62
CA THR A 37 5.44 8.77 -2.34
C THR A 37 6.25 8.88 -3.62
N VAL A 38 7.21 9.81 -3.61
CA VAL A 38 8.22 9.92 -4.67
C VAL A 38 9.60 9.89 -4.02
N PRO A 39 10.61 9.27 -4.68
CA PRO A 39 11.96 9.24 -4.13
C PRO A 39 12.58 10.63 -4.15
N VAL A 40 13.20 11.02 -3.06
CA VAL A 40 13.84 12.35 -2.93
C VAL A 40 15.33 12.21 -2.65
N SER A 41 15.71 11.27 -1.81
CA SER A 41 17.13 11.08 -1.47
C SER A 41 17.84 10.24 -2.51
N GLU A 42 19.14 10.49 -2.66
CA GLU A 42 19.99 9.64 -3.50
C GLU A 42 19.96 8.21 -2.97
N GLY A 43 19.78 7.25 -3.87
CA GLY A 43 19.68 5.84 -3.51
C GLY A 43 18.31 5.38 -3.02
N ALA A 44 17.34 6.29 -2.94
CA ALA A 44 15.97 5.89 -2.61
C ALA A 44 15.41 4.98 -3.70
N ASP A 45 14.69 3.93 -3.28
CA ASP A 45 14.11 2.98 -4.21
C ASP A 45 13.01 3.65 -5.03
N PRO A 46 13.19 3.81 -6.36
CA PRO A 46 12.18 4.48 -7.19
C PRO A 46 10.92 3.65 -7.40
N THR A 47 10.93 2.36 -7.01
CA THR A 47 9.76 1.50 -7.18
C THR A 47 8.76 1.62 -6.02
N VAL A 48 9.17 2.25 -4.92
CA VAL A 48 8.25 2.50 -3.80
C VAL A 48 7.32 3.65 -4.17
N GLY A 49 6.04 3.35 -4.29
CA GLY A 49 5.04 4.32 -4.74
C GLY A 49 4.10 4.84 -3.67
N GLY A 50 4.19 4.31 -2.45
CA GLY A 50 3.32 4.74 -1.36
C GLY A 50 3.47 3.87 -0.13
N TYR A 51 2.70 4.18 0.90
CA TYR A 51 2.71 3.44 2.15
C TYR A 51 1.32 3.44 2.79
N SER A 52 1.13 2.50 3.70
CA SER A 52 -0.02 2.48 4.62
C SER A 52 0.44 1.96 5.97
N LEU A 53 -0.22 2.37 7.03
CA LEU A 53 0.02 1.86 8.37
C LEU A 53 -1.14 1.00 8.81
N VAL A 54 -0.85 -0.22 9.23
CA VAL A 54 -1.86 -1.15 9.75
C VAL A 54 -1.47 -1.61 11.14
N GLU A 55 -2.46 -2.03 11.91
CA GLU A 55 -2.27 -2.57 13.23
C GLU A 55 -2.66 -4.05 13.21
N ALA A 56 -1.81 -4.89 13.81
CA ALA A 56 -2.05 -6.32 13.88
C ALA A 56 -1.44 -6.89 15.16
N GLU A 57 -2.01 -7.99 15.66
CA GLU A 57 -1.52 -8.63 16.88
C GLU A 57 -0.33 -9.56 16.66
N SER A 58 -0.07 -9.92 15.39
CA SER A 58 1.03 -10.79 15.02
C SER A 58 1.50 -10.49 13.61
N HIS A 59 2.70 -10.97 13.27
CA HIS A 59 3.21 -10.85 11.90
C HIS A 59 2.31 -11.61 10.92
N GLU A 60 1.82 -12.78 11.32
CA GLU A 60 0.91 -13.57 10.49
C GLU A 60 -0.37 -12.81 10.19
N GLU A 61 -0.95 -12.16 11.19
CA GLU A 61 -2.14 -11.33 11.00
C GLU A 61 -1.85 -10.16 10.07
N ALA A 62 -0.71 -9.48 10.25
CA ALA A 62 -0.30 -8.37 9.39
C ALA A 62 -0.19 -8.81 7.93
N LEU A 63 0.44 -9.95 7.68
CA LEU A 63 0.56 -10.50 6.33
C LEU A 63 -0.80 -10.87 5.75
N GLY A 64 -1.71 -11.33 6.59
CA GLY A 64 -3.09 -11.63 6.17
C GLY A 64 -3.87 -10.40 5.72
N LEU A 65 -3.58 -9.24 6.31
CA LEU A 65 -4.27 -8.00 5.94
C LEU A 65 -3.97 -7.55 4.51
N ILE A 66 -2.80 -7.91 3.96
CA ILE A 66 -2.43 -7.52 2.61
C ILE A 66 -2.83 -8.52 1.53
N VAL A 67 -3.38 -9.67 1.92
CA VAL A 67 -3.92 -10.64 0.95
C VAL A 67 -5.07 -9.98 0.18
N GLY A 68 -4.99 -10.00 -1.14
CA GLY A 68 -5.98 -9.34 -1.98
C GLY A 68 -5.84 -7.84 -2.08
N HIS A 69 -4.73 -7.27 -1.60
CA HIS A 69 -4.47 -5.84 -1.74
C HIS A 69 -4.43 -5.46 -3.23
N PRO A 70 -5.07 -4.35 -3.62
CA PRO A 70 -5.15 -3.97 -5.04
C PRO A 70 -3.81 -3.84 -5.74
N HIS A 71 -2.80 -3.31 -5.05
CA HIS A 71 -1.47 -3.15 -5.63
C HIS A 71 -0.85 -4.51 -5.99
N ALA A 72 -0.97 -5.49 -5.08
CA ALA A 72 -0.47 -6.84 -5.33
C ALA A 72 -1.27 -7.53 -6.43
N ALA A 73 -2.57 -7.30 -6.50
CA ALA A 73 -3.42 -7.86 -7.55
C ALA A 73 -3.05 -7.33 -8.93
N MET A 74 -2.44 -6.16 -9.01
CA MET A 74 -1.98 -5.54 -10.25
C MET A 74 -0.53 -5.92 -10.59
N GLY A 75 0.05 -6.87 -9.88
CA GLY A 75 1.43 -7.30 -10.09
C GLY A 75 2.46 -6.48 -9.34
N GLY A 76 2.03 -5.59 -8.47
CA GLY A 76 2.94 -4.80 -7.65
C GLY A 76 3.46 -5.58 -6.45
N ARG A 77 4.52 -5.07 -5.85
CA ARG A 77 5.14 -5.65 -4.67
C ARG A 77 4.74 -4.86 -3.43
N ILE A 78 4.47 -5.57 -2.35
CA ILE A 78 4.21 -4.97 -1.04
C ILE A 78 5.21 -5.56 -0.06
N ASP A 79 6.01 -4.70 0.55
CA ASP A 79 6.92 -5.08 1.63
C ASP A 79 6.28 -4.65 2.95
N VAL A 80 6.34 -5.52 3.94
CA VAL A 80 5.75 -5.28 5.25
C VAL A 80 6.87 -5.14 6.28
N TYR A 81 6.83 -4.05 7.04
CA TYR A 81 7.81 -3.77 8.09
C TYR A 81 7.07 -3.57 9.41
N GLU A 82 7.61 -4.15 10.46
CA GLU A 82 7.12 -3.87 11.81
C GLU A 82 7.70 -2.56 12.31
N VAL A 83 6.83 -1.68 12.79
CA VAL A 83 7.27 -0.46 13.44
C VAL A 83 7.55 -0.79 14.90
N THR A 84 8.81 -0.68 15.30
CA THR A 84 9.21 -0.90 16.69
C THR A 84 9.39 0.44 17.37
N PRO A 85 8.65 0.73 18.46
CA PRO A 85 8.79 2.01 19.13
C PRO A 85 10.23 2.23 19.61
N PHE A 86 10.76 3.40 19.31
CA PHE A 86 12.09 3.77 19.82
C PHE A 86 11.96 4.17 21.27
N ALA A 87 12.48 3.31 22.16
CA ALA A 87 12.42 3.56 23.58
C ALA A 87 13.54 4.51 23.99
N MET A 88 13.16 5.74 24.27
CA MET A 88 14.04 6.70 24.92
C MET A 88 14.00 6.38 26.41
N GLY A 89 14.96 5.61 26.85
CA GLY A 89 15.02 5.08 28.21
C GLY A 89 15.18 6.12 29.30
#